data_f9bfdb1c13e1b55a7784c5c219264694
#
_entry.id   f9bfdb1c13e1b55a7784c5c219264694
#
_cell.length_a   1.000
_cell.length_b   1.000
_cell.length_c   1.000
_cell.angle_alpha   90.00
_cell.angle_beta   90.00
_cell.angle_gamma   90.00
#
_symmetry.space_group_name_H-M   'P 1'
#
loop_
_entity.id
_entity.type
_entity.pdbx_description
1 polymer ?
#
loop_
_entity_poly.entity_id
_entity_poly.type
_entity_poly.pdbx_seq_one_letter_code
_entity_poly.pdbx_strand_id
1 'polypeptide(L)'
;PVIIFPEGTRTQPGTHRPYHPGIAALYSQCDAPVIPVALNSGLFWGRRSYAKQSGTIIIEFLPPLPTDMKRRDFMQRLETQIESTAERLALEGADRYPLTRPALVQNRDTNEASPSTGPAVD
;
A
#
# COMPACT_ATOMS: atom_id res chain seq x y z
N PRO A 1 -13.38 -15.57 -6.99
CA PRO A 1 -12.83 -14.55 -6.09
C PRO A 1 -12.78 -13.20 -6.78
N VAL A 2 -12.89 -12.15 -5.99
CA VAL A 2 -12.75 -10.76 -6.45
C VAL A 2 -11.47 -10.20 -5.88
N ILE A 3 -10.62 -9.64 -6.76
CA ILE A 3 -9.38 -8.99 -6.36
C ILE A 3 -9.58 -7.48 -6.46
N ILE A 4 -9.26 -6.77 -5.38
CA ILE A 4 -9.45 -5.33 -5.30
C ILE A 4 -8.14 -4.66 -4.91
N PHE A 5 -7.81 -3.58 -5.59
CA PHE A 5 -6.70 -2.70 -5.24
C PHE A 5 -7.27 -1.51 -4.48
N PRO A 6 -7.10 -1.45 -3.14
CA PRO A 6 -7.83 -0.49 -2.31
C PRO A 6 -7.47 0.97 -2.57
N GLU A 7 -6.29 1.22 -3.10
CA GLU A 7 -5.86 2.58 -3.43
C GLU A 7 -6.38 3.08 -4.79
N GLY A 8 -6.96 2.19 -5.58
CA GLY A 8 -7.49 2.49 -6.92
C GLY A 8 -6.43 2.79 -7.98
N THR A 9 -5.16 2.81 -7.60
CA THR A 9 -4.03 3.04 -8.51
C THR A 9 -2.75 2.46 -7.93
N ARG A 10 -1.70 2.45 -8.73
CA ARG A 10 -0.36 2.11 -8.23
C ARG A 10 0.18 3.26 -7.39
N THR A 11 0.72 2.94 -6.23
CA THR A 11 1.43 3.87 -5.37
C THR A 11 2.90 3.47 -5.27
N GLN A 12 3.73 4.45 -4.99
CA GLN A 12 5.15 4.19 -4.77
C GLN A 12 5.35 3.65 -3.36
N PRO A 13 6.36 2.77 -3.14
CA PRO A 13 6.69 2.30 -1.81
C PRO A 13 6.96 3.46 -0.84
N GLY A 14 6.38 3.40 0.35
CA GLY A 14 6.53 4.44 1.36
C GLY A 14 5.55 5.61 1.23
N THR A 15 4.79 5.70 0.13
CA THR A 15 3.70 6.67 0.02
C THR A 15 2.39 6.03 0.48
N HIS A 16 1.55 6.84 1.08
CA HIS A 16 0.26 6.41 1.59
C HIS A 16 -0.85 7.16 0.89
N ARG A 17 -1.83 6.43 0.37
CA ARG A 17 -3.05 7.00 -0.18
C ARG A 17 -4.26 6.47 0.56
N PRO A 18 -5.26 7.30 0.81
CA PRO A 18 -6.49 6.82 1.42
C PRO A 18 -7.12 5.71 0.58
N TYR A 19 -7.61 4.69 1.25
CA TYR A 19 -8.33 3.61 0.59
C TYR A 19 -9.71 4.07 0.13
N HIS A 20 -10.15 3.54 -1.00
CA HIS A 20 -11.43 3.89 -1.57
C HIS A 20 -12.59 3.43 -0.68
N PRO A 21 -13.54 4.31 -0.31
CA PRO A 21 -14.62 3.96 0.61
C PRO A 21 -15.57 2.89 0.07
N GLY A 22 -15.60 2.67 -1.24
CA GLY A 22 -16.38 1.60 -1.86
C GLY A 22 -16.04 0.21 -1.37
N ILE A 23 -14.83 0.01 -0.85
CA ILE A 23 -14.40 -1.28 -0.28
C ILE A 23 -15.21 -1.60 0.98
N ALA A 24 -15.46 -0.62 1.84
CA ALA A 24 -16.27 -0.80 3.03
C ALA A 24 -17.73 -1.10 2.67
N ALA A 25 -18.23 -0.47 1.61
CA ALA A 25 -19.59 -0.75 1.12
C ALA A 25 -19.68 -2.19 0.60
N LEU A 26 -18.70 -2.63 -0.16
CA LEU A 26 -18.65 -4.00 -0.67
C LEU A 26 -18.55 -5.02 0.47
N TYR A 27 -17.71 -4.75 1.46
CA TYR A 27 -17.57 -5.59 2.64
C TYR A 27 -18.91 -5.79 3.38
N SER A 28 -19.67 -4.72 3.56
CA SER A 28 -20.96 -4.81 4.26
C SER A 28 -22.06 -5.51 3.46
N GLN A 29 -21.91 -5.61 2.15
CA GLN A 29 -22.90 -6.24 1.28
C GLN A 29 -22.58 -7.69 0.92
N CYS A 30 -21.34 -8.10 1.11
CA CYS A 30 -20.87 -9.43 0.74
C CYS A 30 -20.57 -10.26 1.99
N ASP A 31 -21.07 -11.48 2.03
CA ASP A 31 -20.75 -12.44 3.09
C ASP A 31 -19.43 -13.18 2.85
N ALA A 32 -18.63 -12.71 1.93
CA ALA A 32 -17.35 -13.33 1.60
C ALA A 32 -16.26 -12.89 2.57
N PRO A 33 -15.34 -13.80 2.95
CA PRO A 33 -14.19 -13.41 3.75
C PRO A 33 -13.28 -12.46 2.99
N VAL A 34 -12.72 -11.47 3.67
CA VAL A 34 -11.77 -10.52 3.12
C VAL A 34 -10.38 -10.90 3.58
N ILE A 35 -9.50 -11.17 2.64
CA ILE A 35 -8.10 -11.54 2.90
C ILE A 35 -7.22 -10.37 2.47
N PRO A 36 -6.58 -9.65 3.42
CA PRO A 36 -5.62 -8.62 3.06
C PRO A 36 -4.38 -9.23 2.41
N VAL A 37 -3.83 -8.55 1.42
CA VAL A 37 -2.63 -8.98 0.71
C VAL A 37 -1.67 -7.82 0.60
N ALA A 38 -0.43 -8.04 0.98
CA ALA A 38 0.65 -7.07 0.84
C ALA A 38 1.71 -7.59 -0.13
N LEU A 39 2.38 -6.68 -0.83
CA LEU A 39 3.43 -7.04 -1.78
C LEU A 39 4.47 -5.93 -1.88
N ASN A 40 5.66 -6.28 -2.38
CA ASN A 40 6.77 -5.35 -2.55
C ASN A 40 7.13 -5.09 -4.02
N SER A 41 6.21 -5.31 -4.94
CA SER A 41 6.47 -5.17 -6.38
C SER A 41 6.91 -3.77 -6.80
N GLY A 42 6.49 -2.74 -6.07
CA GLY A 42 6.85 -1.36 -6.36
C GLY A 42 8.34 -1.04 -6.23
N LEU A 43 9.10 -1.86 -5.50
CA LEU A 43 10.56 -1.74 -5.41
C LEU A 43 11.24 -2.05 -6.75
N PHE A 44 10.71 -3.03 -7.47
CA PHE A 44 11.33 -3.57 -8.68
C PHE A 44 10.78 -2.93 -9.95
N TRP A 45 9.56 -2.47 -9.89
CA TRP A 45 8.90 -1.81 -11.01
C TRP A 45 8.01 -0.67 -10.51
N GLY A 46 8.60 0.51 -10.44
CA GLY A 46 7.90 1.71 -9.99
C GLY A 46 6.87 2.23 -10.99
N ARG A 47 5.96 3.05 -10.48
CA ARG A 47 4.97 3.74 -11.31
C ARG A 47 5.66 4.67 -12.30
N ARG A 48 5.26 4.60 -13.57
CA ARG A 48 5.81 5.44 -14.65
C ARG A 48 7.32 5.29 -14.86
N SER A 49 7.90 4.20 -14.36
CA SER A 49 9.31 3.90 -14.57
C SER A 49 9.46 2.85 -15.66
N TYR A 50 10.33 3.14 -16.62
CA TYR A 50 10.75 2.14 -17.61
C TYR A 50 11.85 1.24 -17.06
N ALA A 51 12.55 1.70 -16.05
CA ALA A 51 13.59 0.93 -15.40
C ALA A 51 12.98 -0.12 -14.48
N LYS A 52 13.41 -1.37 -14.65
CA LYS A 52 13.03 -2.50 -13.81
C LYS A 52 14.27 -3.02 -13.12
N GLN A 53 14.13 -3.36 -11.86
CA GLN A 53 15.20 -4.02 -11.11
C GLN A 53 14.91 -5.51 -11.01
N SER A 54 15.95 -6.31 -11.12
CA SER A 54 15.85 -7.75 -10.92
C SER A 54 15.71 -8.07 -9.44
N GLY A 55 14.92 -9.07 -9.13
CA GLY A 55 14.73 -9.51 -7.76
C GLY A 55 13.52 -10.43 -7.63
N THR A 56 13.19 -10.78 -6.40
CA THR A 56 12.05 -11.61 -6.06
C THR A 56 10.94 -10.74 -5.48
N ILE A 57 9.78 -10.74 -6.11
CA ILE A 57 8.59 -10.11 -5.58
C ILE A 57 7.95 -11.05 -4.57
N ILE A 58 7.67 -10.53 -3.39
CA ILE A 58 7.01 -11.27 -2.31
C ILE A 58 5.57 -10.79 -2.23
N ILE A 59 4.65 -11.75 -2.21
CA ILE A 59 3.22 -11.51 -1.97
C ILE A 59 2.87 -12.23 -0.68
N GLU A 60 2.40 -11.48 0.31
CA GLU A 60 2.02 -12.04 1.61
C GLU A 60 0.51 -11.95 1.80
N PHE A 61 -0.10 -13.09 2.06
CA PHE A 61 -1.52 -13.20 2.38
C PHE A 61 -1.68 -13.16 3.89
N LEU A 62 -2.41 -12.17 4.37
CA LEU A 62 -2.66 -12.00 5.79
C LEU A 62 -3.89 -12.81 6.22
N PRO A 63 -4.08 -13.04 7.54
CA PRO A 63 -5.26 -13.74 8.01
C PRO A 63 -6.55 -13.02 7.59
N PRO A 64 -7.64 -13.76 7.32
CA PRO A 64 -8.91 -13.16 7.00
C PRO A 64 -9.39 -12.19 8.07
N LEU A 65 -9.97 -11.08 7.66
CA LEU A 65 -10.58 -10.13 8.58
C LEU A 65 -11.91 -10.70 9.10
N PRO A 66 -12.27 -10.39 10.37
CA PRO A 66 -13.56 -10.79 10.90
C PRO A 66 -14.70 -10.26 10.06
N THR A 67 -15.78 -11.04 9.94
CA THR A 67 -17.05 -10.56 9.39
C THR A 67 -17.76 -9.68 10.44
N ASP A 68 -18.73 -8.90 10.01
CA ASP A 68 -19.57 -8.06 10.90
C ASP A 68 -18.85 -6.91 11.62
N MET A 69 -17.68 -6.51 11.14
CA MET A 69 -17.03 -5.30 11.65
C MET A 69 -17.79 -4.04 11.19
N LYS A 70 -17.77 -3.00 12.00
CA LYS A 70 -18.19 -1.68 11.57
C LYS A 70 -17.30 -1.18 10.43
N ARG A 71 -17.86 -0.43 9.49
CA ARG A 71 -17.13 0.07 8.32
C ARG A 71 -15.84 0.78 8.69
N ARG A 72 -15.90 1.63 9.71
CA ARG A 72 -14.74 2.39 10.17
C ARG A 72 -13.63 1.48 10.69
N ASP A 73 -14.00 0.52 11.53
CA ASP A 73 -13.05 -0.43 12.11
C ASP A 73 -12.46 -1.35 11.05
N PHE A 74 -13.28 -1.79 10.11
CA PHE A 74 -12.84 -2.59 8.98
C PHE A 74 -11.81 -1.84 8.12
N MET A 75 -12.11 -0.60 7.73
CA MET A 75 -11.21 0.20 6.90
C MET A 75 -9.89 0.48 7.62
N GLN A 76 -9.94 0.83 8.89
CA GLN A 76 -8.75 1.10 9.68
C GLN A 76 -7.88 -0.14 9.83
N ARG A 77 -8.48 -1.28 10.12
CA ARG A 77 -7.75 -2.53 10.30
C ARG A 77 -7.16 -3.04 8.99
N LEU A 78 -7.92 -2.98 7.90
CA LEU A 78 -7.45 -3.34 6.57
C LEU A 78 -6.21 -2.51 6.19
N GLU A 79 -6.31 -1.20 6.32
CA GLU A 79 -5.25 -0.26 6.01
C GLU A 79 -4.01 -0.50 6.87
N THR A 80 -4.16 -0.60 8.17
CA THR A 80 -3.05 -0.83 9.10
C THR A 80 -2.32 -2.14 8.79
N GLN A 81 -3.04 -3.21 8.54
CA GLN A 81 -2.44 -4.51 8.26
C GLN A 81 -1.71 -4.55 6.92
N ILE A 82 -2.30 -4.00 5.89
CA ILE A 82 -1.66 -3.99 4.56
C ILE A 82 -0.45 -3.06 4.57
N GLU A 83 -0.58 -1.85 5.08
CA GLU A 83 0.50 -0.86 5.06
C GLU A 83 1.70 -1.28 5.91
N SER A 84 1.47 -1.78 7.12
CA SER A 84 2.56 -2.24 7.97
C SER A 84 3.30 -3.43 7.37
N THR A 85 2.59 -4.36 6.76
CA THR A 85 3.19 -5.52 6.09
C THR A 85 3.93 -5.11 4.82
N ALA A 86 3.33 -4.23 4.01
CA ALA A 86 3.96 -3.73 2.80
C ALA A 86 5.24 -2.94 3.11
N GLU A 87 5.23 -2.14 4.16
CA GLU A 87 6.43 -1.43 4.61
C GLU A 87 7.55 -2.40 5.02
N ARG A 88 7.21 -3.40 5.82
CA ARG A 88 8.18 -4.43 6.21
C ARG A 88 8.76 -5.16 5.00
N LEU A 89 7.92 -5.59 4.07
CA LEU A 89 8.36 -6.27 2.85
C LEU A 89 9.23 -5.36 1.97
N ALA A 90 8.92 -4.06 1.92
CA ALA A 90 9.70 -3.11 1.15
C ALA A 90 11.09 -2.91 1.77
N LEU A 91 11.19 -2.78 3.09
CA LEU A 91 12.47 -2.63 3.78
C LEU A 91 13.33 -3.89 3.66
N GLU A 92 12.75 -5.07 3.87
CA GLU A 92 13.45 -6.35 3.71
C GLU A 92 13.92 -6.54 2.26
N GLY A 93 13.09 -6.18 1.29
CA GLY A 93 13.44 -6.25 -0.12
C GLY A 93 14.57 -5.30 -0.48
N ALA A 94 14.56 -4.08 0.03
CA ALA A 94 15.61 -3.09 -0.21
C ALA A 94 16.95 -3.52 0.41
N ASP A 95 16.93 -4.21 1.54
CA ASP A 95 18.14 -4.76 2.15
C ASP A 95 18.71 -5.92 1.32
N ARG A 96 17.86 -6.79 0.84
CA ARG A 96 18.25 -7.93 0.00
C ARG A 96 18.71 -7.50 -1.40
N TYR A 97 18.08 -6.45 -1.94
CA TYR A 97 18.36 -5.92 -3.26
C TYR A 97 18.71 -4.42 -3.17
N PRO A 98 19.98 -4.07 -2.82
CA PRO A 98 20.35 -2.68 -2.54
C PRO A 98 20.11 -1.70 -3.69
N LEU A 99 20.09 -2.16 -4.93
CA LEU A 99 19.79 -1.31 -6.08
C LEU A 99 18.36 -0.78 -6.10
N THR A 100 17.47 -1.37 -5.29
CA THR A 100 16.08 -0.91 -5.15
C THR A 100 15.91 0.21 -4.11
N ARG A 101 16.92 0.48 -3.29
CA ARG A 101 16.88 1.53 -2.24
C ARG A 101 16.49 2.91 -2.74
N PRO A 102 16.92 3.36 -3.93
CA PRO A 102 16.52 4.67 -4.44
C PRO A 102 15.00 4.85 -4.55
N ALA A 103 14.26 3.78 -4.80
CA ALA A 103 12.80 3.84 -4.83
C ALA A 103 12.19 4.24 -3.49
N LEU A 104 12.75 3.78 -2.37
CA LEU A 104 12.32 4.14 -1.02
C LEU A 104 12.70 5.57 -0.65
N VAL A 105 13.92 5.97 -0.99
CA VAL A 105 14.44 7.30 -0.68
C VAL A 105 13.70 8.39 -1.43
N GLN A 106 13.46 8.19 -2.72
CA GLN A 106 12.71 9.13 -3.55
C GLN A 106 11.29 9.36 -3.01
N ASN A 107 10.69 8.35 -2.44
CA ASN A 107 9.35 8.45 -1.89
C ASN A 107 9.33 9.23 -0.56
N ARG A 108 10.36 9.11 0.25
CA ARG A 108 10.50 9.90 1.47
C ARG A 108 10.68 11.36 1.16
N ASP A 109 11.55 11.67 0.22
CA ASP A 109 11.85 13.05 -0.19
C ASP A 109 10.61 13.75 -0.77
N THR A 110 9.82 13.03 -1.58
CA THR A 110 8.58 13.58 -2.12
C THR A 110 7.51 13.79 -1.07
N ASN A 111 7.50 12.97 -0.05
CA ASN A 111 6.53 13.11 1.02
C ASN A 111 6.91 14.23 2.01
N GLU A 112 8.22 14.45 2.19
CA GLU A 112 8.74 15.56 3.00
C GLU A 112 8.74 16.88 2.23
N ALA A 113 8.92 16.82 0.93
CA ALA A 113 8.91 17.98 0.05
C ALA A 113 7.50 18.40 -0.39
N SER A 114 6.46 17.68 0.01
CA SER A 114 5.13 18.22 -0.08
C SER A 114 5.03 19.31 0.99
N PRO A 115 5.26 20.56 0.64
CA PRO A 115 5.09 21.60 1.63
C PRO A 115 3.65 21.55 2.04
N SER A 116 3.39 21.42 3.28
CA SER A 116 2.25 22.09 3.79
C SER A 116 2.45 23.54 3.41
N THR A 117 2.16 23.89 2.22
CA THR A 117 1.89 25.24 1.90
C THR A 117 0.71 25.58 2.77
N GLY A 118 1.02 25.96 3.93
CA GLY A 118 0.14 26.77 4.66
C GLY A 118 -0.37 27.79 3.67
N PRO A 119 -1.63 28.14 3.75
CA PRO A 119 -2.23 29.03 2.80
C PRO A 119 -1.31 30.20 2.67
N ALA A 120 -0.91 30.42 1.47
CA ALA A 120 -0.35 31.70 1.18
C ALA A 120 -1.37 32.68 1.65
N VAL A 121 -1.09 33.20 2.71
CA VAL A 121 -1.92 34.18 3.26
C VAL A 121 -1.93 35.34 2.39
N ASP A 122 -3.09 35.60 1.94
CA ASP A 122 -3.38 36.83 1.35
C ASP A 122 -2.67 37.87 1.29
#